data_d7c5f0e3cd169c8d5b13d593f7a5c531
#
_entry.id   d7c5f0e3cd169c8d5b13d593f7a5c531
#
_cell.length_a   1.000
_cell.length_b   1.000
_cell.length_c   1.000
_cell.angle_alpha   90.00
_cell.angle_beta   90.00
_cell.angle_gamma   90.00
#
_symmetry.space_group_name_H-M   'P 1'
#
loop_
_entity.id
_entity.type
_entity.pdbx_description
1 polymer ?
#
loop_
_entity_poly.entity_id
_entity_poly.type
_entity_poly.pdbx_seq_one_letter_code
_entity_poly.pdbx_strand_id
1 'polypeptide(L)'
;MGSFNRFGNMSPPPELLRRSYLMYEEPFHIVGNVYFVGNTWCCSHLIDTGEGLILLDTPCLPELAYLLDGIWRLGFNPRDIKYILVSHAHMDHYGAVRALAHLTGAKTLLGEVDAEDMKNNPERFERMNHESGRFNERFVPDITLKDGDVLEMGNTKIRCVLTPGHTVGVMSHFWETEESGQMYRVGIYGGAGFVTLREARLKECGLSMEMRKVFSESIDKVWDEKVDVMLGNHPFHNDTYDKHARVLNGEKDAFIDPGEWHRFLQELRDRYAEFLSLSEAEIDKMYEKSYFFMYRDKAIPFLDDPIPENMVLPKRERVV
;
A
#
# COMPACT_ATOMS: atom_id res chain seq x y z
N MET A 1 -7.16 -21.28 5.72
CA MET A 1 -5.81 -20.78 5.37
C MET A 1 -5.28 -20.07 6.59
N GLY A 2 -4.06 -20.35 7.00
CA GLY A 2 -3.54 -19.81 8.27
C GLY A 2 -3.39 -18.30 8.22
N SER A 3 -3.74 -17.67 9.28
CA SER A 3 -3.86 -16.24 9.54
C SER A 3 -2.60 -15.37 9.41
N PHE A 4 -1.45 -15.95 9.15
CA PHE A 4 -0.21 -15.21 8.88
C PHE A 4 -0.19 -14.47 7.54
N ASN A 5 -1.04 -14.88 6.59
CA ASN A 5 -0.99 -14.38 5.22
C ASN A 5 -1.30 -12.88 5.08
N ARG A 6 -2.06 -12.29 6.01
CA ARG A 6 -2.45 -10.86 5.94
C ARG A 6 -1.28 -9.90 6.19
N PHE A 7 -0.30 -10.30 7.00
CA PHE A 7 0.85 -9.46 7.37
C PHE A 7 2.20 -10.10 6.98
N GLY A 8 2.15 -11.19 6.22
CA GLY A 8 3.32 -11.88 5.69
C GLY A 8 3.76 -11.32 4.34
N ASN A 9 4.57 -12.12 3.63
CA ASN A 9 4.94 -11.76 2.25
C ASN A 9 3.81 -12.14 1.29
N MET A 10 3.10 -11.13 0.80
CA MET A 10 1.98 -11.27 -0.12
C MET A 10 2.35 -10.87 -1.56
N SER A 11 3.64 -10.83 -1.88
CA SER A 11 4.09 -10.46 -3.23
C SER A 11 3.50 -11.42 -4.28
N PRO A 12 2.93 -10.91 -5.37
CA PRO A 12 2.50 -11.72 -6.48
C PRO A 12 3.70 -12.44 -7.11
N PRO A 13 3.49 -13.61 -7.72
CA PRO A 13 4.56 -14.31 -8.43
C PRO A 13 5.08 -13.47 -9.60
N PRO A 14 6.35 -13.62 -9.97
CA PRO A 14 6.97 -12.85 -11.05
C PRO A 14 6.19 -12.86 -12.36
N GLU A 15 5.50 -13.96 -12.68
CA GLU A 15 4.72 -14.12 -13.90
C GLU A 15 3.45 -13.26 -13.89
N LEU A 16 2.79 -13.12 -12.75
CA LEU A 16 1.65 -12.20 -12.60
C LEU A 16 2.12 -10.75 -12.72
N LEU A 17 3.32 -10.46 -12.19
CA LEU A 17 3.95 -9.14 -12.29
C LEU A 17 4.32 -8.76 -13.73
N ARG A 18 4.60 -9.74 -14.58
CA ARG A 18 4.81 -9.53 -16.03
C ARG A 18 3.50 -9.34 -16.79
N ARG A 19 2.38 -9.74 -16.19
CA ARG A 19 1.03 -9.63 -16.74
C ARG A 19 0.21 -8.65 -15.89
N SER A 20 0.72 -7.45 -15.72
CA SER A 20 0.13 -6.41 -14.85
C SER A 20 -1.35 -6.14 -15.14
N TYR A 21 -1.81 -6.39 -16.37
CA TYR A 21 -3.22 -6.30 -16.74
C TYR A 21 -4.13 -7.29 -15.99
N LEU A 22 -3.58 -8.39 -15.45
CA LEU A 22 -4.34 -9.32 -14.60
C LEU A 22 -4.55 -8.82 -13.18
N MET A 23 -3.81 -7.79 -12.78
CA MET A 23 -3.95 -7.12 -11.47
C MET A 23 -4.83 -5.87 -11.56
N TYR A 24 -5.32 -5.54 -12.74
CA TYR A 24 -6.19 -4.38 -12.92
C TYR A 24 -7.48 -4.53 -12.12
N GLU A 25 -7.90 -3.45 -11.47
CA GLU A 25 -9.20 -3.29 -10.82
C GLU A 25 -9.87 -2.00 -11.30
N GLU A 26 -11.20 -2.03 -11.39
CA GLU A 26 -11.95 -0.82 -11.67
C GLU A 26 -11.79 0.17 -10.51
N PRO A 27 -11.54 1.46 -10.80
CA PRO A 27 -11.46 2.47 -9.77
C PRO A 27 -12.86 2.79 -9.23
N PHE A 28 -12.93 3.21 -7.97
CA PHE A 28 -14.21 3.54 -7.34
C PHE A 28 -14.07 4.60 -6.26
N HIS A 29 -15.19 5.25 -5.95
CA HIS A 29 -15.32 6.15 -4.83
C HIS A 29 -15.38 5.38 -3.52
N ILE A 30 -14.66 5.85 -2.48
CA ILE A 30 -14.65 5.25 -1.14
C ILE A 30 -15.56 6.06 -0.21
N VAL A 31 -15.20 7.31 0.07
CA VAL A 31 -15.93 8.23 0.95
C VAL A 31 -15.49 9.68 0.66
N GLY A 32 -16.40 10.62 0.67
CA GLY A 32 -16.12 12.04 0.52
C GLY A 32 -15.28 12.35 -0.71
N ASN A 33 -14.05 12.80 -0.50
CA ASN A 33 -13.13 13.14 -1.59
C ASN A 33 -12.05 12.05 -1.84
N VAL A 34 -12.27 10.82 -1.35
CA VAL A 34 -11.30 9.71 -1.41
C VAL A 34 -11.74 8.65 -2.39
N TYR A 35 -10.85 8.26 -3.29
CA TYR A 35 -11.08 7.27 -4.34
C TYR A 35 -9.99 6.20 -4.34
N PHE A 36 -10.36 4.97 -4.69
CA PHE A 36 -9.44 3.88 -4.97
C PHE A 36 -9.03 3.89 -6.45
N VAL A 37 -7.72 3.83 -6.70
CA VAL A 37 -7.12 3.76 -8.04
C VAL A 37 -5.98 2.73 -8.11
N GLY A 38 -5.94 1.80 -7.16
CA GLY A 38 -4.93 0.75 -7.03
C GLY A 38 -5.16 -0.45 -7.93
N ASN A 39 -4.62 -1.58 -7.51
CA ASN A 39 -4.76 -2.87 -8.19
C ASN A 39 -5.03 -4.00 -7.18
N THR A 40 -5.15 -5.25 -7.62
CA THR A 40 -5.44 -6.41 -6.76
C THR A 40 -4.38 -6.69 -5.70
N TRP A 41 -3.22 -6.05 -5.76
CA TRP A 41 -2.13 -6.24 -4.82
C TRP A 41 -1.87 -5.00 -3.95
N CYS A 42 -1.75 -3.81 -4.58
CA CYS A 42 -1.41 -2.57 -3.88
C CYS A 42 -2.54 -1.56 -4.01
N CYS A 43 -2.87 -0.90 -2.91
CA CYS A 43 -3.77 0.22 -2.95
C CYS A 43 -3.01 1.49 -3.37
N SER A 44 -3.65 2.27 -4.22
CA SER A 44 -3.34 3.68 -4.42
C SER A 44 -4.62 4.46 -4.18
N HIS A 45 -4.54 5.58 -3.49
CA HIS A 45 -5.71 6.38 -3.17
C HIS A 45 -5.57 7.78 -3.76
N LEU A 46 -6.59 8.21 -4.47
CA LEU A 46 -6.67 9.56 -5.02
C LEU A 46 -7.55 10.42 -4.11
N ILE A 47 -7.08 11.61 -3.79
CA ILE A 47 -7.78 12.56 -2.91
C ILE A 47 -7.99 13.86 -3.70
N ASP A 48 -9.27 14.23 -3.92
CA ASP A 48 -9.63 15.48 -4.56
C ASP A 48 -9.71 16.59 -3.51
N THR A 49 -8.78 17.53 -3.55
CA THR A 49 -8.70 18.60 -2.56
C THR A 49 -9.48 19.85 -2.96
N GLY A 50 -10.13 19.85 -4.13
CA GLY A 50 -10.78 21.02 -4.72
C GLY A 50 -9.80 22.01 -5.38
N GLU A 51 -8.48 21.91 -5.09
CA GLU A 51 -7.42 22.72 -5.70
C GLU A 51 -6.43 21.88 -6.52
N GLY A 52 -6.74 20.62 -6.71
CA GLY A 52 -5.97 19.60 -7.39
C GLY A 52 -6.01 18.27 -6.63
N LEU A 53 -5.18 17.33 -7.06
CA LEU A 53 -5.20 15.97 -6.56
C LEU A 53 -3.96 15.65 -5.74
N ILE A 54 -4.14 14.89 -4.66
CA ILE A 54 -3.07 14.19 -3.96
C ILE A 54 -3.21 12.70 -4.29
N LEU A 55 -2.13 12.06 -4.73
CA LEU A 55 -2.08 10.62 -4.89
C LEU A 55 -1.27 10.02 -3.74
N LEU A 56 -1.87 9.14 -2.96
CA LEU A 56 -1.22 8.38 -1.90
C LEU A 56 -0.84 7.01 -2.45
N ASP A 57 0.46 6.75 -2.49
CA ASP A 57 1.16 5.61 -3.07
C ASP A 57 0.94 5.45 -4.59
N THR A 58 1.88 4.79 -5.23
CA THR A 58 1.80 4.39 -6.64
C THR A 58 2.04 2.89 -6.75
N PRO A 59 1.47 2.19 -7.74
CA PRO A 59 1.84 0.82 -8.00
C PRO A 59 3.28 0.75 -8.57
N CYS A 60 3.73 -0.44 -8.87
CA CYS A 60 4.97 -0.63 -9.63
C CYS A 60 4.87 -0.01 -11.04
N LEU A 61 6.01 0.29 -11.63
CA LEU A 61 6.08 0.96 -12.94
C LEU A 61 5.28 0.26 -14.06
N PRO A 62 5.25 -1.07 -14.18
CA PRO A 62 4.45 -1.74 -15.22
C PRO A 62 2.94 -1.48 -15.12
N GLU A 63 2.44 -1.10 -13.95
CA GLU A 63 1.02 -0.82 -13.69
C GLU A 63 0.64 0.66 -13.90
N LEU A 64 1.61 1.54 -14.22
CA LEU A 64 1.36 2.98 -14.38
C LEU A 64 0.25 3.30 -15.39
N ALA A 65 0.18 2.55 -16.50
CA ALA A 65 -0.86 2.78 -17.52
C ALA A 65 -2.27 2.54 -16.96
N TYR A 66 -2.43 1.55 -16.08
CA TYR A 66 -3.71 1.23 -15.44
C TYR A 66 -4.08 2.24 -14.36
N LEU A 67 -3.10 2.75 -13.62
CA LEU A 67 -3.32 3.87 -12.69
C LEU A 67 -3.84 5.11 -13.43
N LEU A 68 -3.22 5.47 -14.55
CA LEU A 68 -3.65 6.62 -15.36
C LEU A 68 -5.05 6.40 -15.95
N ASP A 69 -5.33 5.20 -16.47
CA ASP A 69 -6.69 4.85 -16.97
C ASP A 69 -7.73 4.95 -15.85
N GLY A 70 -7.40 4.42 -14.66
CA GLY A 70 -8.28 4.49 -13.50
C GLY A 70 -8.62 5.93 -13.09
N ILE A 71 -7.64 6.83 -13.05
CA ILE A 71 -7.85 8.24 -12.75
C ILE A 71 -8.75 8.89 -13.81
N TRP A 72 -8.53 8.61 -15.11
CA TRP A 72 -9.37 9.08 -16.20
C TRP A 72 -10.81 8.58 -16.10
N ARG A 73 -11.03 7.33 -15.72
CA ARG A 73 -12.37 6.74 -15.57
C ARG A 73 -13.18 7.37 -14.44
N LEU A 74 -12.51 7.85 -13.40
CA LEU A 74 -13.14 8.65 -12.34
C LEU A 74 -13.47 10.08 -12.78
N GLY A 75 -13.09 10.48 -13.99
CA GLY A 75 -13.33 11.83 -14.53
C GLY A 75 -12.24 12.85 -14.16
N PHE A 76 -11.17 12.43 -13.51
CA PHE A 76 -10.05 13.30 -13.17
C PHE A 76 -8.98 13.32 -14.26
N ASN A 77 -8.24 14.43 -14.33
CA ASN A 77 -7.06 14.51 -15.18
C ASN A 77 -5.81 14.18 -14.35
N PRO A 78 -5.01 13.15 -14.69
CA PRO A 78 -3.78 12.87 -13.97
C PRO A 78 -2.80 14.05 -13.85
N ARG A 79 -2.87 15.03 -14.77
CA ARG A 79 -2.05 16.25 -14.70
C ARG A 79 -2.47 17.21 -13.57
N ASP A 80 -3.60 16.96 -12.95
CA ASP A 80 -4.04 17.73 -11.78
C ASP A 80 -3.47 17.17 -10.47
N ILE A 81 -2.73 16.06 -10.50
CA ILE A 81 -1.96 15.58 -9.36
C ILE A 81 -0.86 16.61 -9.07
N LYS A 82 -0.91 17.19 -7.87
CA LYS A 82 0.07 18.16 -7.37
C LYS A 82 1.08 17.53 -6.42
N TYR A 83 0.63 16.51 -5.68
CA TYR A 83 1.47 15.77 -4.74
C TYR A 83 1.33 14.27 -4.93
N ILE A 84 2.46 13.56 -4.89
CA ILE A 84 2.53 12.11 -4.77
C ILE A 84 3.12 11.83 -3.39
N LEU A 85 2.29 11.37 -2.48
CA LEU A 85 2.61 11.08 -1.09
C LEU A 85 2.89 9.58 -0.95
N VAL A 86 4.10 9.20 -0.59
CA VAL A 86 4.51 7.79 -0.48
C VAL A 86 4.54 7.37 0.98
N SER A 87 3.84 6.28 1.30
CA SER A 87 3.75 5.76 2.67
C SER A 87 5.08 5.18 3.16
N HIS A 88 5.80 4.45 2.32
CA HIS A 88 7.09 3.85 2.66
C HIS A 88 7.91 3.42 1.42
N ALA A 89 9.18 3.12 1.63
CA ALA A 89 10.14 2.87 0.56
C ALA A 89 10.15 1.40 0.07
N HIS A 90 8.97 0.83 -0.25
CA HIS A 90 8.87 -0.40 -1.03
C HIS A 90 8.37 -0.11 -2.45
N MET A 91 8.87 -0.88 -3.41
CA MET A 91 8.66 -0.63 -4.84
C MET A 91 7.20 -0.69 -5.29
N ASP A 92 6.38 -1.42 -4.59
CA ASP A 92 4.94 -1.53 -4.80
C ASP A 92 4.16 -0.33 -4.27
N HIS A 93 4.85 0.63 -3.61
CA HIS A 93 4.32 1.91 -3.16
C HIS A 93 5.00 3.12 -3.81
N TYR A 94 6.20 2.95 -4.38
CA TYR A 94 6.90 4.04 -5.06
C TYR A 94 7.27 3.76 -6.53
N GLY A 95 7.02 2.57 -7.05
CA GLY A 95 7.61 2.13 -8.32
C GLY A 95 7.30 3.01 -9.52
N ALA A 96 6.13 3.61 -9.58
CA ALA A 96 5.74 4.51 -10.67
C ALA A 96 5.95 6.01 -10.35
N VAL A 97 6.43 6.36 -9.15
CA VAL A 97 6.55 7.76 -8.69
C VAL A 97 7.33 8.62 -9.66
N ARG A 98 8.53 8.17 -10.05
CA ARG A 98 9.42 8.96 -10.91
C ARG A 98 8.81 9.25 -12.29
N ALA A 99 8.24 8.22 -12.92
CA ALA A 99 7.59 8.36 -14.21
C ALA A 99 6.34 9.24 -14.13
N LEU A 100 5.52 9.03 -13.10
CA LEU A 100 4.30 9.82 -12.89
C LEU A 100 4.63 11.29 -12.60
N ALA A 101 5.60 11.57 -11.73
CA ALA A 101 6.05 12.93 -11.44
C ALA A 101 6.56 13.64 -12.70
N HIS A 102 7.30 12.93 -13.56
CA HIS A 102 7.75 13.47 -14.85
C HIS A 102 6.56 13.81 -15.77
N LEU A 103 5.54 12.98 -15.81
CA LEU A 103 4.35 13.20 -16.67
C LEU A 103 3.44 14.32 -16.17
N THR A 104 3.35 14.51 -14.86
CA THR A 104 2.37 15.41 -14.23
C THR A 104 2.97 16.72 -13.75
N GLY A 105 4.27 16.72 -13.42
CA GLY A 105 4.92 17.82 -12.72
C GLY A 105 4.63 17.85 -11.20
N ALA A 106 4.02 16.77 -10.67
CA ALA A 106 3.71 16.64 -9.25
C ALA A 106 4.97 16.64 -8.39
N LYS A 107 4.87 17.21 -7.19
CA LYS A 107 5.90 17.10 -6.15
C LYS A 107 5.80 15.77 -5.44
N THR A 108 6.94 15.15 -5.18
CA THR A 108 7.04 13.85 -4.52
C THR A 108 7.39 13.98 -3.05
N LEU A 109 6.70 13.21 -2.20
CA LEU A 109 6.89 13.24 -0.75
C LEU A 109 7.18 11.83 -0.22
N LEU A 110 8.12 11.72 0.70
CA LEU A 110 8.48 10.48 1.40
C LEU A 110 8.97 10.81 2.82
N GLY A 111 8.77 9.92 3.78
CA GLY A 111 9.36 10.04 5.10
C GLY A 111 10.88 10.26 5.04
N GLU A 112 11.40 11.22 5.81
CA GLU A 112 12.82 11.60 5.80
C GLU A 112 13.75 10.40 6.01
N VAL A 113 13.37 9.48 6.92
CA VAL A 113 14.19 8.32 7.26
C VAL A 113 14.25 7.32 6.10
N ASP A 114 13.14 7.05 5.43
CA ASP A 114 13.12 6.19 4.23
C ASP A 114 13.83 6.85 3.05
N ALA A 115 13.73 8.18 2.91
CA ALA A 115 14.44 8.93 1.88
C ALA A 115 15.97 8.87 2.07
N GLU A 116 16.43 9.00 3.31
CA GLU A 116 17.85 8.83 3.66
C GLU A 116 18.32 7.40 3.45
N ASP A 117 17.51 6.41 3.83
CA ASP A 117 17.83 5.00 3.61
C ASP A 117 17.95 4.69 2.11
N MET A 118 17.01 5.15 1.29
CA MET A 118 17.04 5.00 -0.17
C MET A 118 18.26 5.67 -0.80
N LYS A 119 18.68 6.81 -0.28
CA LYS A 119 19.87 7.55 -0.72
C LYS A 119 21.18 6.86 -0.33
N ASN A 120 21.26 6.37 0.92
CA ASN A 120 22.48 5.83 1.50
C ASN A 120 22.73 4.36 1.12
N ASN A 121 21.70 3.63 0.74
CA ASN A 121 21.74 2.21 0.41
C ASN A 121 21.25 1.91 -1.03
N PRO A 122 21.77 2.61 -2.06
CA PRO A 122 21.25 2.51 -3.44
C PRO A 122 21.30 1.09 -3.99
N GLU A 123 22.36 0.33 -3.71
CA GLU A 123 22.54 -1.04 -4.23
C GLU A 123 21.47 -2.00 -3.73
N ARG A 124 21.01 -1.82 -2.47
CA ARG A 124 19.94 -2.63 -1.92
C ARG A 124 18.62 -2.43 -2.68
N PHE A 125 18.25 -1.18 -2.94
CA PHE A 125 17.04 -0.85 -3.68
C PHE A 125 17.11 -1.27 -5.14
N GLU A 126 18.25 -1.08 -5.80
CA GLU A 126 18.45 -1.55 -7.17
C GLU A 126 18.39 -3.07 -7.29
N ARG A 127 18.98 -3.80 -6.32
CA ARG A 127 18.89 -5.26 -6.29
C ARG A 127 17.43 -5.72 -6.11
N MET A 128 16.67 -5.14 -5.19
CA MET A 128 15.25 -5.46 -5.00
C MET A 128 14.44 -5.21 -6.28
N ASN A 129 14.69 -4.11 -6.96
CA ASN A 129 14.04 -3.80 -8.23
C ASN A 129 14.38 -4.82 -9.32
N HIS A 130 15.63 -5.22 -9.41
CA HIS A 130 16.11 -6.17 -10.42
C HIS A 130 15.61 -7.60 -10.14
N GLU A 131 15.68 -8.06 -8.90
CA GLU A 131 15.22 -9.41 -8.50
C GLU A 131 13.73 -9.60 -8.71
N SER A 132 12.93 -8.55 -8.55
CA SER A 132 11.50 -8.59 -8.82
C SER A 132 11.14 -8.63 -10.30
N GLY A 133 12.13 -8.49 -11.20
CA GLY A 133 11.91 -8.40 -12.66
C GLY A 133 11.15 -7.15 -13.07
N ARG A 134 11.13 -6.13 -12.22
CA ARG A 134 10.43 -4.86 -12.43
C ARG A 134 11.46 -3.76 -12.59
N PHE A 135 11.25 -2.94 -13.56
CA PHE A 135 12.13 -1.79 -13.85
C PHE A 135 11.68 -0.56 -13.03
N ASN A 136 11.40 -0.76 -11.74
CA ASN A 136 11.07 0.35 -10.84
C ASN A 136 12.30 1.23 -10.64
N GLU A 137 12.09 2.52 -10.55
CA GLU A 137 13.18 3.46 -10.34
C GLU A 137 13.09 4.08 -8.94
N ARG A 138 14.24 4.11 -8.25
CA ARG A 138 14.36 4.95 -7.06
C ARG A 138 14.13 6.40 -7.43
N PHE A 139 13.64 7.16 -6.48
CA PHE A 139 13.48 8.60 -6.63
C PHE A 139 14.10 9.37 -5.46
N VAL A 140 14.36 10.63 -5.68
CA VAL A 140 14.72 11.57 -4.62
C VAL A 140 13.47 12.41 -4.39
N PRO A 141 12.86 12.38 -3.19
CA PRO A 141 11.66 13.16 -2.94
C PRO A 141 11.95 14.66 -3.02
N ASP A 142 11.00 15.44 -3.56
CA ASP A 142 11.07 16.91 -3.52
C ASP A 142 10.91 17.44 -2.10
N ILE A 143 10.15 16.72 -1.27
CA ILE A 143 9.85 17.08 0.12
C ILE A 143 10.03 15.83 0.99
N THR A 144 10.80 15.94 2.05
CA THR A 144 10.88 14.92 3.09
C THR A 144 9.96 15.26 4.24
N LEU A 145 9.31 14.22 4.81
CA LEU A 145 8.34 14.37 5.89
C LEU A 145 8.93 13.89 7.22
N LYS A 146 8.71 14.66 8.27
CA LYS A 146 9.02 14.29 9.65
C LYS A 146 7.78 13.85 10.40
N ASP A 147 7.98 13.23 11.55
CA ASP A 147 6.90 12.85 12.44
C ASP A 147 6.07 14.06 12.86
N GLY A 148 4.76 13.98 12.62
CA GLY A 148 3.81 15.05 12.94
C GLY A 148 3.64 16.12 11.86
N ASP A 149 4.41 16.08 10.78
CA ASP A 149 4.22 17.02 9.66
C ASP A 149 2.81 16.90 9.06
N VAL A 150 2.33 18.02 8.53
CA VAL A 150 1.00 18.12 7.91
C VAL A 150 1.15 18.60 6.48
N LEU A 151 0.66 17.79 5.53
CA LEU A 151 0.49 18.22 4.14
C LEU A 151 -0.88 18.89 3.99
N GLU A 152 -0.88 20.18 3.63
CA GLU A 152 -2.10 20.94 3.41
C GLU A 152 -2.27 21.31 1.93
N MET A 153 -3.47 21.04 1.39
CA MET A 153 -3.85 21.44 0.05
C MET A 153 -5.37 21.51 -0.07
N GLY A 154 -5.88 22.67 -0.53
CA GLY A 154 -7.32 22.91 -0.66
C GLY A 154 -8.07 22.63 0.64
N ASN A 155 -9.07 21.77 0.58
CA ASN A 155 -9.88 21.37 1.74
C ASN A 155 -9.27 20.24 2.59
N THR A 156 -8.07 19.77 2.26
CA THR A 156 -7.49 18.55 2.85
C THR A 156 -6.21 18.86 3.64
N LYS A 157 -6.12 18.29 4.85
CA LYS A 157 -4.96 18.34 5.73
C LYS A 157 -4.59 16.95 6.19
N ILE A 158 -3.47 16.42 5.67
CA ILE A 158 -3.00 15.06 5.97
C ILE A 158 -1.88 15.15 7.01
N ARG A 159 -2.13 14.65 8.20
CA ARG A 159 -1.12 14.50 9.25
C ARG A 159 -0.33 13.22 9.00
N CYS A 160 0.99 13.35 8.96
CA CYS A 160 1.95 12.29 8.71
C CYS A 160 2.57 11.84 10.05
N VAL A 161 2.46 10.58 10.39
CA VAL A 161 2.94 10.01 11.66
C VAL A 161 3.97 8.93 11.36
N LEU A 162 5.18 9.08 11.87
CA LEU A 162 6.25 8.10 11.72
C LEU A 162 5.93 6.84 12.52
N THR A 163 5.76 5.70 11.83
CA THR A 163 5.45 4.37 12.38
C THR A 163 6.41 3.31 11.82
N PRO A 164 7.71 3.37 12.17
CA PRO A 164 8.74 2.52 11.59
C PRO A 164 8.61 1.05 11.99
N GLY A 165 9.24 0.19 11.21
CA GLY A 165 9.31 -1.26 11.44
C GLY A 165 9.20 -2.06 10.16
N HIS A 166 8.15 -1.88 9.37
CA HIS A 166 8.02 -2.48 8.04
C HIS A 166 9.11 -1.98 7.07
N THR A 167 9.33 -0.66 7.05
CA THR A 167 10.60 -0.01 6.67
C THR A 167 11.05 0.88 7.83
N VAL A 168 12.24 1.46 7.73
CA VAL A 168 12.79 2.34 8.78
C VAL A 168 12.06 3.67 8.88
N GLY A 169 11.35 4.09 7.84
CA GLY A 169 10.72 5.40 7.72
C GLY A 169 9.24 5.38 7.32
N VAL A 170 8.54 4.28 7.60
CA VAL A 170 7.07 4.18 7.34
C VAL A 170 6.33 5.37 7.91
N MET A 171 5.46 5.98 7.10
CA MET A 171 4.55 7.05 7.51
C MET A 171 3.10 6.58 7.45
N SER A 172 2.41 6.63 8.58
CA SER A 172 0.95 6.51 8.65
C SER A 172 0.30 7.88 8.45
N HIS A 173 -0.87 7.91 7.83
CA HIS A 173 -1.51 9.17 7.44
C HIS A 173 -2.92 9.26 7.97
N PHE A 174 -3.32 10.45 8.46
CA PHE A 174 -4.63 10.72 9.02
C PHE A 174 -5.16 12.07 8.53
N TRP A 175 -6.41 12.10 8.08
CA TRP A 175 -7.09 13.34 7.65
C TRP A 175 -8.59 13.23 7.85
N GLU A 176 -9.28 14.33 7.62
CA GLU A 176 -10.73 14.37 7.64
C GLU A 176 -11.29 14.55 6.23
N THR A 177 -12.44 13.94 5.97
CA THR A 177 -13.22 14.11 4.74
C THR A 177 -14.69 14.28 5.09
N GLU A 178 -15.45 14.93 4.20
CA GLU A 178 -16.87 15.14 4.38
C GLU A 178 -17.66 14.30 3.38
N GLU A 179 -18.66 13.58 3.85
CA GLU A 179 -19.64 12.88 3.02
C GLU A 179 -21.05 13.26 3.46
N SER A 180 -21.84 13.86 2.56
CA SER A 180 -23.25 14.21 2.81
C SER A 180 -23.51 15.07 4.06
N GLY A 181 -22.61 16.01 4.36
CA GLY A 181 -22.68 16.92 5.52
C GLY A 181 -22.15 16.34 6.82
N GLN A 182 -21.58 15.13 6.80
CA GLN A 182 -20.94 14.50 7.95
C GLN A 182 -19.44 14.38 7.75
N MET A 183 -18.67 14.73 8.80
CA MET A 183 -17.22 14.58 8.80
C MET A 183 -16.81 13.19 9.23
N TYR A 184 -15.87 12.60 8.52
CA TYR A 184 -15.26 11.30 8.83
C TYR A 184 -13.74 11.41 8.89
N ARG A 185 -13.15 10.75 9.85
CA ARG A 185 -11.70 10.67 9.96
C ARG A 185 -11.19 9.43 9.23
N VAL A 186 -10.36 9.68 8.23
CA VAL A 186 -9.69 8.65 7.43
C VAL A 186 -8.32 8.34 8.03
N GLY A 187 -7.95 7.07 8.08
CA GLY A 187 -6.64 6.64 8.53
C GLY A 187 -6.07 5.51 7.69
N ILE A 188 -4.77 5.53 7.46
CA ILE A 188 -4.02 4.44 6.84
C ILE A 188 -2.76 4.15 7.66
N TYR A 189 -2.55 2.88 8.03
CA TYR A 189 -1.31 2.42 8.63
C TYR A 189 -0.28 2.18 7.53
N GLY A 190 0.80 2.94 7.53
CA GLY A 190 1.69 3.10 6.38
C GLY A 190 2.44 1.84 5.92
N GLY A 191 2.54 0.79 6.77
CA GLY A 191 3.17 -0.48 6.38
C GLY A 191 3.05 -1.51 7.51
N ALA A 192 2.24 -2.55 7.31
CA ALA A 192 1.88 -3.51 8.35
C ALA A 192 2.64 -4.85 8.30
N GLY A 193 3.28 -5.19 7.18
CA GLY A 193 4.00 -6.46 7.05
C GLY A 193 5.25 -6.52 7.92
N PHE A 194 5.37 -7.55 8.77
CA PHE A 194 6.51 -7.74 9.67
C PHE A 194 7.53 -8.77 9.17
N VAL A 195 7.35 -9.33 8.00
CA VAL A 195 8.31 -10.26 7.39
C VAL A 195 9.69 -9.64 7.15
N THR A 196 9.75 -8.33 7.00
CA THR A 196 10.98 -7.53 6.90
C THR A 196 11.80 -7.54 8.19
N LEU A 197 11.18 -7.92 9.33
CA LEU A 197 11.78 -8.00 10.65
C LEU A 197 12.42 -9.37 10.98
N ARG A 198 12.53 -10.27 9.99
CA ARG A 198 13.33 -11.50 10.13
C ARG A 198 14.79 -11.15 10.36
N GLU A 199 15.47 -11.92 11.22
CA GLU A 199 16.88 -11.67 11.53
C GLU A 199 17.76 -11.62 10.28
N ALA A 200 17.57 -12.59 9.36
CA ALA A 200 18.32 -12.63 8.10
C ALA A 200 18.11 -11.33 7.27
N ARG A 201 16.87 -10.84 7.21
CA ARG A 201 16.56 -9.62 6.47
C ARG A 201 17.10 -8.36 7.15
N LEU A 202 16.98 -8.27 8.46
CA LEU A 202 17.55 -7.16 9.23
C LEU A 202 19.08 -7.08 9.03
N LYS A 203 19.79 -8.22 9.14
CA LYS A 203 21.22 -8.30 8.87
C LYS A 203 21.59 -7.88 7.45
N GLU A 204 20.85 -8.36 6.45
CA GLU A 204 21.04 -7.98 5.05
C GLU A 204 20.90 -6.46 4.83
N CYS A 205 19.97 -5.83 5.55
CA CYS A 205 19.73 -4.39 5.50
C CYS A 205 20.67 -3.57 6.42
N GLY A 206 21.55 -4.21 7.18
CA GLY A 206 22.40 -3.52 8.16
C GLY A 206 21.62 -2.97 9.37
N LEU A 207 20.43 -3.50 9.64
CA LEU A 207 19.56 -3.09 10.73
C LEU A 207 19.71 -4.00 11.96
N SER A 208 19.44 -3.44 13.13
CA SER A 208 19.48 -4.21 14.38
C SER A 208 18.13 -4.87 14.70
N MET A 209 18.16 -5.86 15.60
CA MET A 209 16.97 -6.53 16.14
C MET A 209 16.06 -5.56 16.95
N GLU A 210 16.55 -4.40 17.33
CA GLU A 210 15.74 -3.33 17.97
C GLU A 210 14.56 -2.88 17.08
N MET A 211 14.67 -3.07 15.77
CA MET A 211 13.56 -2.79 14.86
C MET A 211 12.29 -3.58 15.21
N ARG A 212 12.42 -4.75 15.84
CA ARG A 212 11.29 -5.52 16.33
C ARG A 212 10.55 -4.81 17.46
N LYS A 213 11.28 -4.17 18.37
CA LYS A 213 10.70 -3.36 19.44
C LYS A 213 10.05 -2.10 18.87
N VAL A 214 10.76 -1.43 17.97
CA VAL A 214 10.28 -0.22 17.28
C VAL A 214 8.96 -0.46 16.55
N PHE A 215 8.78 -1.62 15.91
CA PHE A 215 7.52 -2.00 15.28
C PHE A 215 6.36 -2.08 16.28
N SER A 216 6.58 -2.69 17.46
CA SER A 216 5.56 -2.74 18.52
C SER A 216 5.20 -1.33 19.01
N GLU A 217 6.21 -0.49 19.26
CA GLU A 217 6.03 0.89 19.69
C GLU A 217 5.27 1.73 18.65
N SER A 218 5.45 1.43 17.37
CA SER A 218 4.72 2.06 16.27
C SER A 218 3.23 1.73 16.29
N ILE A 219 2.87 0.50 16.60
CA ILE A 219 1.46 0.09 16.79
C ILE A 219 0.85 0.82 17.99
N ASP A 220 1.58 0.87 19.11
CA ASP A 220 1.13 1.55 20.33
C ASP A 220 0.93 3.04 20.11
N LYS A 221 1.81 3.67 19.33
CA LYS A 221 1.78 5.11 19.03
C LYS A 221 0.50 5.59 18.38
N VAL A 222 -0.10 4.77 17.53
CA VAL A 222 -1.33 5.11 16.78
C VAL A 222 -2.56 4.36 17.29
N TRP A 223 -2.44 3.69 18.44
CA TRP A 223 -3.50 2.89 19.02
C TRP A 223 -4.76 3.70 19.30
N ASP A 224 -4.62 4.89 19.88
CA ASP A 224 -5.73 5.74 20.32
C ASP A 224 -6.27 6.66 19.21
N GLU A 225 -5.78 6.52 17.97
CA GLU A 225 -6.31 7.28 16.85
C GLU A 225 -7.78 6.91 16.59
N LYS A 226 -8.60 7.94 16.49
CA LYS A 226 -10.01 7.76 16.10
C LYS A 226 -10.06 7.76 14.58
N VAL A 227 -10.43 6.63 14.02
CA VAL A 227 -10.56 6.43 12.57
C VAL A 227 -11.94 5.88 12.27
N ASP A 228 -12.70 6.57 11.44
CA ASP A 228 -14.02 6.15 11.00
C ASP A 228 -13.92 5.33 9.71
N VAL A 229 -12.93 5.63 8.86
CA VAL A 229 -12.67 4.98 7.59
C VAL A 229 -11.22 4.55 7.54
N MET A 230 -10.98 3.27 7.68
CA MET A 230 -9.66 2.70 7.53
C MET A 230 -9.37 2.38 6.07
N LEU A 231 -8.24 2.85 5.56
CA LEU A 231 -7.68 2.46 4.26
C LEU A 231 -6.55 1.46 4.44
N GLY A 232 -6.38 0.56 3.47
CA GLY A 232 -5.25 -0.37 3.41
C GLY A 232 -4.18 0.08 2.43
N ASN A 233 -2.91 -0.24 2.69
CA ASN A 233 -1.86 -0.18 1.65
C ASN A 233 -2.03 -1.33 0.65
N HIS A 234 -2.61 -2.44 1.10
CA HIS A 234 -2.99 -3.58 0.29
C HIS A 234 -4.47 -3.88 0.49
N PRO A 235 -5.20 -4.37 -0.53
CA PRO A 235 -6.64 -4.60 -0.44
C PRO A 235 -7.06 -5.54 0.68
N PHE A 236 -6.18 -6.47 1.06
CA PHE A 236 -6.44 -7.44 2.13
C PHE A 236 -6.23 -6.87 3.55
N HIS A 237 -5.71 -5.65 3.72
CA HIS A 237 -5.56 -5.03 5.04
C HIS A 237 -6.90 -4.60 5.64
N ASN A 238 -7.83 -4.18 4.80
CA ASN A 238 -9.14 -3.67 5.22
C ASN A 238 -10.29 -4.23 4.39
N ASP A 239 -10.09 -5.39 3.75
CA ASP A 239 -11.08 -6.07 2.91
C ASP A 239 -11.71 -5.14 1.85
N THR A 240 -10.85 -4.33 1.18
CA THR A 240 -11.24 -3.27 0.24
C THR A 240 -12.29 -3.74 -0.78
N TYR A 241 -12.08 -4.91 -1.39
CA TYR A 241 -13.00 -5.40 -2.44
C TYR A 241 -14.31 -5.96 -1.91
N ASP A 242 -14.29 -6.59 -0.73
CA ASP A 242 -15.53 -7.05 -0.08
C ASP A 242 -16.39 -5.85 0.31
N LYS A 243 -15.79 -4.76 0.81
CA LYS A 243 -16.50 -3.51 1.08
C LYS A 243 -17.04 -2.88 -0.20
N HIS A 244 -16.24 -2.81 -1.26
CA HIS A 244 -16.72 -2.31 -2.56
C HIS A 244 -17.87 -3.15 -3.10
N ALA A 245 -17.79 -4.49 -3.03
CA ALA A 245 -18.89 -5.36 -3.41
C ALA A 245 -20.17 -5.10 -2.58
N ARG A 246 -20.05 -4.82 -1.28
CA ARG A 246 -21.18 -4.43 -0.42
C ARG A 246 -21.79 -3.10 -0.84
N VAL A 247 -20.95 -2.09 -1.21
CA VAL A 247 -21.43 -0.82 -1.78
C VAL A 247 -22.23 -1.05 -3.05
N LEU A 248 -21.74 -1.87 -3.98
CA LEU A 248 -22.44 -2.23 -5.22
C LEU A 248 -23.77 -2.96 -4.95
N ASN A 249 -23.87 -3.66 -3.83
CA ASN A 249 -25.11 -4.31 -3.37
C ASN A 249 -26.02 -3.39 -2.53
N GLY A 250 -25.72 -2.09 -2.44
CA GLY A 250 -26.57 -1.07 -1.83
C GLY A 250 -26.20 -0.66 -0.40
N GLU A 251 -25.15 -1.20 0.20
CA GLU A 251 -24.63 -0.79 1.52
C GLU A 251 -23.65 0.37 1.35
N LYS A 252 -24.17 1.58 1.26
CA LYS A 252 -23.40 2.78 0.89
C LYS A 252 -22.29 3.14 1.89
N ASP A 253 -22.45 2.77 3.14
CA ASP A 253 -21.55 3.06 4.25
C ASP A 253 -20.58 1.89 4.58
N ALA A 254 -20.42 0.93 3.67
CA ALA A 254 -19.58 -0.26 3.87
C ALA A 254 -18.11 0.05 4.23
N PHE A 255 -17.59 1.22 3.88
CA PHE A 255 -16.25 1.68 4.24
C PHE A 255 -16.21 2.41 5.59
N ILE A 256 -17.35 2.77 6.18
CA ILE A 256 -17.43 3.52 7.44
C ILE A 256 -17.59 2.54 8.60
N ASP A 257 -16.51 2.33 9.33
CA ASP A 257 -16.51 1.43 10.50
C ASP A 257 -15.52 1.94 11.57
N PRO A 258 -15.97 2.73 12.54
CA PRO A 258 -15.13 3.29 13.60
C PRO A 258 -14.40 2.26 14.48
N GLY A 259 -14.81 1.00 14.41
CA GLY A 259 -14.16 -0.10 15.15
C GLY A 259 -13.05 -0.80 14.37
N GLU A 260 -12.97 -0.59 13.05
CA GLU A 260 -12.05 -1.35 12.19
C GLU A 260 -10.57 -1.08 12.50
N TRP A 261 -10.22 0.18 12.75
CA TRP A 261 -8.85 0.57 13.09
C TRP A 261 -8.30 -0.21 14.29
N HIS A 262 -9.07 -0.28 15.38
CA HIS A 262 -8.65 -1.01 16.56
C HIS A 262 -8.60 -2.53 16.33
N ARG A 263 -9.57 -3.09 15.59
CA ARG A 263 -9.52 -4.52 15.22
C ARG A 263 -8.32 -4.87 14.37
N PHE A 264 -7.98 -4.01 13.41
CA PHE A 264 -6.78 -4.18 12.58
C PHE A 264 -5.49 -4.12 13.41
N LEU A 265 -5.34 -3.10 14.27
CA LEU A 265 -4.16 -2.97 15.12
C LEU A 265 -4.06 -4.11 16.15
N GLN A 266 -5.19 -4.58 16.71
CA GLN A 266 -5.20 -5.72 17.60
C GLN A 266 -4.77 -7.00 16.87
N GLU A 267 -5.32 -7.26 15.70
CA GLU A 267 -4.91 -8.41 14.89
C GLU A 267 -3.42 -8.32 14.53
N LEU A 268 -2.94 -7.16 14.10
CA LEU A 268 -1.52 -6.94 13.81
C LEU A 268 -0.64 -7.24 15.03
N ARG A 269 -1.03 -6.77 16.21
CA ARG A 269 -0.33 -7.03 17.48
C ARG A 269 -0.31 -8.52 17.82
N ASP A 270 -1.44 -9.20 17.72
CA ASP A 270 -1.57 -10.63 18.04
C ASP A 270 -0.71 -11.48 17.09
N ARG A 271 -0.75 -11.20 15.80
CA ARG A 271 0.07 -11.88 14.78
C ARG A 271 1.55 -11.60 14.94
N TYR A 272 1.88 -10.38 15.30
CA TYR A 272 3.26 -10.02 15.57
C TYR A 272 3.79 -10.71 16.84
N ALA A 273 2.99 -10.81 17.90
CA ALA A 273 3.35 -11.59 19.09
C ALA A 273 3.58 -13.07 18.77
N GLU A 274 2.74 -13.67 17.91
CA GLU A 274 2.93 -15.03 17.41
C GLU A 274 4.27 -15.14 16.63
N PHE A 275 4.54 -14.21 15.71
CA PHE A 275 5.82 -14.14 14.99
C PHE A 275 7.03 -14.10 15.94
N LEU A 276 6.98 -13.27 16.98
CA LEU A 276 8.07 -13.14 17.97
C LEU A 276 8.25 -14.39 18.83
N SER A 277 7.25 -15.26 18.93
CA SER A 277 7.32 -16.53 19.69
C SER A 277 8.02 -17.65 18.94
N LEU A 278 8.23 -17.50 17.63
CA LEU A 278 8.86 -18.50 16.78
C LEU A 278 10.38 -18.36 16.80
N SER A 279 11.08 -19.49 16.59
CA SER A 279 12.51 -19.47 16.28
C SER A 279 12.76 -18.91 14.87
N GLU A 280 13.96 -18.34 14.64
CA GLU A 280 14.32 -17.83 13.32
C GLU A 280 14.19 -18.89 12.20
N ALA A 281 14.51 -20.15 12.51
CA ALA A 281 14.38 -21.26 11.56
C ALA A 281 12.91 -21.55 11.19
N GLU A 282 11.98 -21.38 12.13
CA GLU A 282 10.53 -21.51 11.86
C GLU A 282 10.02 -20.33 11.05
N ILE A 283 10.47 -19.11 11.37
CA ILE A 283 10.16 -17.89 10.63
C ILE A 283 10.64 -18.02 9.18
N ASP A 284 11.89 -18.41 8.94
CA ASP A 284 12.46 -18.56 7.60
C ASP A 284 11.71 -19.63 6.81
N LYS A 285 11.36 -20.76 7.43
CA LYS A 285 10.55 -21.80 6.80
C LYS A 285 9.14 -21.34 6.45
N MET A 286 8.53 -20.51 7.28
CA MET A 286 7.23 -19.89 6.98
C MET A 286 7.34 -18.92 5.82
N TYR A 287 8.40 -18.13 5.79
CA TYR A 287 8.65 -17.18 4.71
C TYR A 287 8.86 -17.88 3.36
N GLU A 288 9.68 -18.94 3.34
CA GLU A 288 9.86 -19.77 2.13
C GLU A 288 8.55 -20.35 1.62
N LYS A 289 7.65 -20.76 2.53
CA LYS A 289 6.34 -21.30 2.18
C LYS A 289 5.37 -20.20 1.72
N SER A 290 5.40 -19.02 2.33
CA SER A 290 4.46 -17.94 2.02
C SER A 290 4.67 -17.38 0.62
N TYR A 291 5.93 -17.27 0.19
CA TYR A 291 6.28 -16.78 -1.16
C TYR A 291 5.79 -17.69 -2.28
N PHE A 292 5.71 -19.01 -2.04
CA PHE A 292 5.31 -20.01 -3.03
C PHE A 292 3.89 -20.56 -2.84
N PHE A 293 3.29 -20.37 -1.66
CA PHE A 293 2.13 -21.15 -1.25
C PHE A 293 0.83 -20.79 -1.97
N MET A 294 0.63 -19.54 -2.38
CA MET A 294 -0.58 -19.15 -3.14
C MET A 294 -0.59 -19.70 -4.58
N TYR A 295 0.58 -20.10 -5.10
CA TYR A 295 0.73 -20.44 -6.52
C TYR A 295 1.49 -21.74 -6.79
N ARG A 296 2.03 -22.42 -5.76
CA ARG A 296 2.87 -23.60 -5.92
C ARG A 296 2.15 -24.80 -6.57
N ASP A 297 0.86 -24.90 -6.39
CA ASP A 297 0.04 -26.00 -6.94
C ASP A 297 -0.74 -25.61 -8.21
N LYS A 298 -0.54 -24.39 -8.71
CA LYS A 298 -1.10 -23.94 -9.98
C LYS A 298 0.04 -23.70 -10.94
N ALA A 299 0.05 -24.45 -12.04
CA ALA A 299 0.95 -24.16 -13.15
C ALA A 299 0.80 -22.67 -13.49
N ILE A 300 1.90 -21.91 -13.38
CA ILE A 300 1.89 -20.51 -13.77
C ILE A 300 1.80 -20.51 -15.29
N PRO A 301 0.72 -19.96 -15.87
CA PRO A 301 0.53 -20.01 -17.31
C PRO A 301 1.71 -19.33 -18.01
N PHE A 302 2.29 -19.96 -19.01
CA PHE A 302 3.19 -19.29 -19.93
C PHE A 302 2.46 -18.16 -20.67
N LEU A 303 3.19 -17.26 -21.29
CA LEU A 303 2.60 -16.09 -21.98
C LEU A 303 1.50 -16.46 -23.01
N ASP A 304 1.58 -17.67 -23.57
CA ASP A 304 0.65 -18.17 -24.57
C ASP A 304 -0.43 -19.11 -23.99
N ASP A 305 -0.39 -19.42 -22.67
CA ASP A 305 -1.38 -20.26 -22.06
C ASP A 305 -2.69 -19.47 -21.85
N PRO A 306 -3.86 -20.11 -22.05
CA PRO A 306 -5.13 -19.48 -21.75
C PRO A 306 -5.20 -19.14 -20.25
N ILE A 307 -5.79 -18.00 -19.93
CA ILE A 307 -6.01 -17.58 -18.54
C ILE A 307 -6.87 -18.65 -17.88
N PRO A 308 -6.44 -19.22 -16.72
CA PRO A 308 -7.25 -20.22 -16.04
C PRO A 308 -8.65 -19.70 -15.71
N GLU A 309 -9.70 -20.50 -15.96
CA GLU A 309 -11.11 -20.12 -15.73
C GLU A 309 -11.40 -19.70 -14.26
N ASN A 310 -10.58 -20.18 -13.33
CA ASN A 310 -10.69 -19.85 -11.90
C ASN A 310 -9.85 -18.62 -11.47
N MET A 311 -9.12 -18.00 -12.38
CA MET A 311 -8.54 -16.71 -12.16
C MET A 311 -9.69 -15.69 -12.29
N VAL A 312 -10.13 -15.14 -11.17
CA VAL A 312 -11.20 -14.12 -11.16
C VAL A 312 -10.62 -12.87 -11.84
N LEU A 313 -10.87 -12.81 -13.14
CA LEU A 313 -10.72 -11.52 -13.85
C LEU A 313 -11.91 -10.66 -13.45
N PRO A 314 -11.72 -9.39 -13.13
CA PRO A 314 -12.84 -8.49 -12.95
C PRO A 314 -13.75 -8.59 -14.18
N LYS A 315 -15.04 -8.86 -13.96
CA LYS A 315 -16.01 -8.86 -15.06
C LYS A 315 -16.03 -7.46 -15.64
N ARG A 316 -15.44 -7.30 -16.81
CA ARG A 316 -15.54 -6.08 -17.58
C ARG A 316 -16.96 -5.95 -18.12
N GLU A 317 -17.87 -5.39 -17.35
CA GLU A 317 -19.04 -4.75 -17.92
C GLU A 317 -18.56 -3.41 -18.50
N ARG A 318 -18.48 -3.32 -19.81
CA ARG A 318 -18.30 -2.04 -20.48
C ARG A 318 -19.48 -1.19 -20.10
N VAL A 319 -19.27 -0.17 -19.26
CA VAL A 319 -20.18 0.96 -19.19
C VAL A 319 -20.00 1.71 -20.50
N VAL A 320 -20.99 1.57 -21.40
CA VAL A 320 -21.11 2.34 -22.64
C VAL A 320 -21.62 3.72 -22.29
#